data_0e92360c099ab6d658a37bc6245cb8d5
#
_entry.id   0e92360c099ab6d658a37bc6245cb8d5
#
_cell.length_a   1.000
_cell.length_b   1.000
_cell.length_c   1.000
_cell.angle_alpha   90.00
_cell.angle_beta   90.00
_cell.angle_gamma   90.00
#
_symmetry.space_group_name_H-M   'P 1'
#
loop_
_entity.id
_entity.type
_entity.pdbx_description
1 polymer ?
#
loop_
_entity_poly.entity_id
_entity_poly.type
_entity_poly.pdbx_seq_one_letter_code
_entity_poly.pdbx_strand_id
1 'polypeptide(L)' 'MITADDIRDWDDTEITARLSELKEEQFKLRFQSSVMELENPSLLKDIRRDIARLKTVQRERELAQNG' A
#
# COMPACT_ATOMS: atom_id res chain seq x y z
N MET A 1 -4.67 8.52 6.60
CA MET A 1 -4.95 7.14 6.12
C MET A 1 -5.68 7.18 4.78
N ILE A 2 -5.25 6.38 3.84
CA ILE A 2 -5.89 6.31 2.52
C ILE A 2 -7.14 5.43 2.62
N THR A 3 -8.27 5.91 2.11
CA THR A 3 -9.50 5.12 2.05
C THR A 3 -9.68 4.52 0.66
N ALA A 4 -10.51 3.48 0.55
CA ALA A 4 -10.80 2.87 -0.74
C ALA A 4 -11.47 3.86 -1.71
N ASP A 5 -12.30 4.76 -1.20
CA ASP A 5 -12.96 5.75 -2.02
C ASP A 5 -11.97 6.76 -2.60
N ASP A 6 -10.97 7.16 -1.83
CA ASP A 6 -9.91 8.03 -2.31
C ASP A 6 -9.14 7.38 -3.46
N ILE A 7 -8.82 6.10 -3.31
CA ILE A 7 -8.06 5.35 -4.31
C ILE A 7 -8.84 5.20 -5.62
N ARG A 8 -10.14 5.07 -5.54
CA ARG A 8 -10.97 4.89 -6.74
C ARG A 8 -10.95 6.09 -7.67
N ASP A 9 -10.62 7.28 -7.15
CA ASP A 9 -10.47 8.49 -7.96
C ASP A 9 -9.09 8.58 -8.62
N TRP A 10 -8.15 7.72 -8.24
CA TRP A 10 -6.79 7.74 -8.77
C TRP A 10 -6.70 6.97 -10.08
N ASP A 11 -5.81 7.40 -10.99
CA ASP A 11 -5.52 6.63 -12.17
C ASP A 11 -4.56 5.47 -11.84
N ASP A 12 -4.38 4.55 -12.82
CA ASP A 12 -3.54 3.37 -12.61
C ASP A 12 -2.08 3.72 -12.35
N THR A 13 -1.60 4.78 -12.96
CA THR A 13 -0.22 5.24 -12.76
C THR A 13 0.00 5.69 -11.31
N GLU A 14 -0.95 6.43 -10.75
CA GLU A 14 -0.87 6.88 -9.36
C GLU A 14 -0.91 5.71 -8.39
N ILE A 15 -1.79 4.74 -8.65
CA ILE A 15 -1.90 3.54 -7.81
C ILE A 15 -0.59 2.77 -7.83
N THR A 16 -0.02 2.55 -9.00
CA THR A 16 1.23 1.81 -9.15
C THR A 16 2.39 2.54 -8.45
N ALA A 17 2.47 3.85 -8.62
CA ALA A 17 3.53 4.64 -7.98
C ALA A 17 3.41 4.59 -6.46
N ARG A 18 2.20 4.73 -5.93
CA ARG A 18 1.98 4.69 -4.49
C ARG A 18 2.28 3.32 -3.91
N LEU A 19 1.90 2.25 -4.62
CA LEU A 19 2.25 0.89 -4.21
C LEU A 19 3.76 0.70 -4.10
N SER A 20 4.49 1.20 -5.08
CA SER A 20 5.95 1.12 -5.09
C SER A 20 6.55 1.81 -3.87
N GLU A 21 6.10 3.03 -3.58
CA GLU A 21 6.55 3.79 -2.42
C GLU A 21 6.27 3.07 -1.12
N LEU A 22 5.05 2.54 -0.97
CA LEU A 22 4.66 1.85 0.26
C LEU A 22 5.42 0.56 0.46
N LYS A 23 5.69 -0.19 -0.60
CA LYS A 23 6.50 -1.40 -0.52
C LYS A 23 7.93 -1.09 -0.09
N GLU A 24 8.48 0.00 -0.59
CA GLU A 24 9.81 0.45 -0.19
C GLU A 24 9.84 0.85 1.29
N GLU A 25 8.86 1.60 1.75
CA GLU A 25 8.74 1.95 3.16
C GLU A 25 8.58 0.72 4.04
N GLN A 26 7.77 -0.25 3.61
CA GLN A 26 7.59 -1.50 4.32
C GLN A 26 8.90 -2.25 4.45
N PHE A 27 9.67 -2.31 3.39
CA PHE A 27 10.97 -2.97 3.39
C PHE A 27 11.92 -2.31 4.39
N LYS A 28 11.98 -0.98 4.38
CA LYS A 28 12.84 -0.23 5.29
C LYS A 28 12.46 -0.46 6.75
N LEU A 29 11.16 -0.45 7.04
CA LEU A 29 10.68 -0.67 8.41
C LEU A 29 10.94 -2.09 8.88
N ARG A 30 10.78 -3.08 8.01
CA ARG A 30 11.12 -4.47 8.34
C ARG A 30 12.59 -4.64 8.61
N PHE A 31 13.42 -3.97 7.82
CA PHE A 31 14.87 -3.99 8.05
C PHE A 31 15.21 -3.37 9.39
N GLN A 32 14.62 -2.22 9.72
CA GLN A 32 14.84 -1.57 11.01
C GLN A 32 14.40 -2.46 12.17
N SER A 33 13.26 -3.13 12.05
CA SER A 33 12.75 -3.98 13.13
C SER A 33 13.61 -5.23 13.36
N SER A 34 14.39 -5.65 12.35
CA SER A 34 15.30 -6.78 12.50
C SER A 34 16.60 -6.39 13.21
N VAL A 35 16.93 -5.10 13.23
CA VAL A 35 18.18 -4.58 13.79
C VAL A 35 17.93 -3.90 15.12
N MET A 36 16.80 -3.23 15.27
CA MET A 36 16.45 -2.49 16.48
C MET A 36 14.93 -2.49 16.66
N GLU A 37 14.47 -2.14 17.85
CA GLU A 37 13.06 -2.05 18.16
C GLU A 37 12.42 -0.87 17.42
N LEU A 38 11.23 -1.08 16.85
CA LEU A 38 10.49 -0.01 16.18
C LEU A 38 9.91 0.97 17.19
N GLU A 39 10.06 2.27 16.91
CA GLU A 39 9.46 3.32 17.73
C GLU A 39 7.93 3.30 17.64
N ASN A 40 7.40 2.98 16.46
CA ASN A 40 5.96 2.95 16.23
C ASN A 40 5.57 1.69 15.46
N PRO A 41 5.27 0.59 16.15
CA PRO A 41 4.89 -0.66 15.48
C PRO A 41 3.57 -0.58 14.72
N SER A 42 2.69 0.36 15.06
CA SER A 42 1.42 0.52 14.33
C SER A 42 1.62 1.06 12.92
N LEU A 43 2.73 1.75 12.66
CA LEU A 43 3.02 2.27 11.33
C LEU A 43 3.13 1.16 10.30
N LEU A 44 3.76 0.04 10.67
CA LEU A 44 3.88 -1.11 9.76
C LEU A 44 2.51 -1.70 9.43
N LYS A 45 1.60 -1.74 10.40
CA LYS A 45 0.23 -2.19 10.18
C LYS A 45 -0.51 -1.27 9.21
N ASP A 46 -0.35 0.05 9.38
CA ASP A 46 -1.00 1.03 8.52
C ASP A 46 -0.52 0.91 7.07
N ILE A 47 0.77 0.73 6.88
CA ILE A 47 1.36 0.54 5.56
C ILE A 47 0.82 -0.73 4.90
N ARG A 48 0.73 -1.82 5.64
CA ARG A 48 0.20 -3.09 5.13
C ARG A 48 -1.26 -2.94 4.70
N ARG A 49 -2.06 -2.21 5.47
CA ARG A 49 -3.47 -1.94 5.11
C ARG A 49 -3.57 -1.12 3.83
N ASP A 50 -2.75 -0.08 3.72
CA ASP A 50 -2.77 0.77 2.53
C ASP A 50 -2.37 -0.02 1.29
N ILE A 51 -1.34 -0.86 1.40
CA ILE A 51 -0.92 -1.75 0.31
C ILE A 51 -2.08 -2.68 -0.09
N ALA A 52 -2.76 -3.27 0.88
CA ALA A 52 -3.87 -4.18 0.62
C ALA A 52 -5.02 -3.47 -0.09
N ARG A 53 -5.34 -2.24 0.32
CA ARG A 53 -6.39 -1.44 -0.31
C ARG A 53 -6.05 -1.09 -1.75
N LEU A 54 -4.81 -0.67 -1.99
CA LEU A 54 -4.36 -0.34 -3.34
C LEU A 54 -4.40 -1.57 -4.25
N LYS A 55 -3.95 -2.71 -3.76
CA LYS A 55 -3.99 -3.96 -4.52
C LYS A 55 -5.43 -4.39 -4.81
N THR A 56 -6.34 -4.20 -3.86
CA THR A 56 -7.74 -4.54 -4.05
C THR A 56 -8.37 -3.72 -5.16
N VAL A 57 -8.16 -2.42 -5.15
CA VAL A 57 -8.70 -1.55 -6.20
C VAL A 57 -8.08 -1.87 -7.56
N GLN A 58 -6.78 -2.12 -7.59
CA GLN A 58 -6.09 -2.50 -8.81
C GLN A 58 -6.66 -3.79 -9.40
N ARG A 59 -6.92 -4.78 -8.55
CA ARG A 59 -7.51 -6.04 -8.96
C ARG A 59 -8.94 -5.86 -9.47
N GLU A 60 -9.73 -5.03 -8.80
CA GLU A 60 -11.09 -4.72 -9.24
C GLU A 60 -11.08 -4.13 -10.65
N ARG A 61 -10.14 -3.24 -10.95
CA ARG A 61 -10.00 -2.63 -12.26
C ARG A 61 -9.60 -3.64 -13.33
N GLU A 62 -8.68 -4.54 -12.99
CA GLU A 62 -8.27 -5.61 -13.91
C GLU A 62 -9.44 -6.52 -14.25
N LEU A 63 -10.23 -6.91 -13.27
CA LEU A 63 -11.40 -7.76 -13.47
C LEU A 63 -12.46 -7.05 -14.31
N ALA A 64 -12.65 -5.75 -14.13
CA ALA A 64 -13.60 -4.98 -14.90
C ALA A 64 -13.16 -4.86 -16.38
N GLN A 65 -11.85 -4.78 -16.63
CA GLN A 65 -11.32 -4.69 -17.99
C GLN A 65 -11.37 -6.03 -18.72
N ASN A 66 -11.17 -7.12 -17.99
CA ASN A 66 -11.13 -8.46 -18.56
C ASN A 66 -12.49 -9.16 -18.59
N GLY A 67 -13.43 -8.61 -17.86
CA GLY A 67 -14.78 -9.14 -17.83
C GLY A 67 -15.68 -8.51 -18.84
#